data_7d533108739dbd3621e1b3ec0a0befed
#
_entry.id   7d533108739dbd3621e1b3ec0a0befed
#
_cell.length_a   1.000
_cell.length_b   1.000
_cell.length_c   1.000
_cell.angle_alpha   90.00
_cell.angle_beta   90.00
_cell.angle_gamma   90.00
#
_symmetry.space_group_name_H-M   'P 1'
#
loop_
_entity.id
_entity.type
_entity.pdbx_description
1 polymer ?
#
loop_
_entity_poly.entity_id
_entity_poly.type
_entity_poly.pdbx_seq_one_letter_code
_entity_poly.pdbx_strand_id
1 'polypeptide(L)'
;GGRYYAAVNQGLLAFDSDWHPVQNALTRALDGVPVQSLMVDSRGRLWCGTYSELGLVRYDTGSGEIVFFNQSNGLGSTRIRVAFELRDGMVAVGTQDGLALIRGDKVVAFYDKDSGLETQSILCIVQAPDGTLLAGSAGSGIYALAQDGSITKFSYEQGLEDGVVLRILQEEGGRSAFVSAGSHLYYWADGTFRRLDGLRIGPGSIFDLYERDGKLWLLQDSGIYALDKARILAGETPYATQYGTARGLTGSLRVNTCNYMAPDGSLYLATRNGVSVFDFREISAPMPPLVINSIRVDDRTYESPERLTLGSDARRMTIRFSALTYSGATDLCIGYQLVGFAKAKAYTVGSWLEVWMENYAKVKLRPSTFKTSQGFLKNH
;
A
#
# COMPACT_ATOMS: atom_id res chain seq x y z
N GLY A 1 -9.85 28.12 -13.70
CA GLY A 1 -8.53 27.55 -13.50
C GLY A 1 -8.54 26.60 -12.32
N GLY A 2 -7.91 25.43 -12.47
CA GLY A 2 -7.81 24.43 -11.43
C GLY A 2 -7.08 24.97 -10.20
N ARG A 3 -7.42 24.48 -9.03
CA ARG A 3 -6.70 24.72 -7.78
C ARG A 3 -6.26 23.41 -7.20
N TYR A 4 -5.08 23.39 -6.58
CA TYR A 4 -4.56 22.25 -5.83
C TYR A 4 -4.70 22.53 -4.34
N TYR A 5 -5.02 21.50 -3.57
CA TYR A 5 -5.12 21.58 -2.12
C TYR A 5 -4.27 20.50 -1.49
N ALA A 6 -3.50 20.87 -0.47
CA ALA A 6 -2.63 19.96 0.26
C ALA A 6 -2.92 20.05 1.76
N ALA A 7 -3.29 18.91 2.36
CA ALA A 7 -3.47 18.79 3.79
C ALA A 7 -2.12 18.71 4.49
N VAL A 8 -1.94 19.51 5.53
CA VAL A 8 -0.75 19.53 6.38
C VAL A 8 -1.15 19.53 7.85
N ASN A 9 -0.20 19.23 8.73
CA ASN A 9 -0.49 19.20 10.17
C ASN A 9 -0.99 20.55 10.74
N GLN A 10 -0.64 21.65 10.07
CA GLN A 10 -0.99 23.02 10.50
C GLN A 10 -2.11 23.63 9.66
N GLY A 11 -2.88 22.82 8.94
CA GLY A 11 -4.00 23.32 8.17
C GLY A 11 -4.12 22.78 6.75
N LEU A 12 -4.62 23.63 5.86
CA LEU A 12 -4.79 23.36 4.45
C LEU A 12 -4.05 24.40 3.62
N LEU A 13 -3.19 23.97 2.75
CA LEU A 13 -2.56 24.82 1.74
C LEU A 13 -3.37 24.77 0.44
N ALA A 14 -3.46 25.88 -0.25
CA ALA A 14 -4.05 25.97 -1.59
C ALA A 14 -3.07 26.62 -2.56
N PHE A 15 -3.09 26.14 -3.80
CA PHE A 15 -2.25 26.61 -4.90
C PHE A 15 -3.12 26.84 -6.13
N ASP A 16 -2.73 27.79 -6.97
CA ASP A 16 -3.29 27.96 -8.30
C ASP A 16 -2.74 26.93 -9.31
N SER A 17 -3.11 27.06 -10.58
CA SER A 17 -2.65 26.17 -11.65
C SER A 17 -1.13 26.23 -11.89
N ASP A 18 -0.48 27.32 -11.50
CA ASP A 18 0.95 27.55 -11.67
C ASP A 18 1.75 27.27 -10.38
N TRP A 19 1.10 26.61 -9.41
CA TRP A 19 1.65 26.25 -8.10
C TRP A 19 2.03 27.44 -7.21
N HIS A 20 1.49 28.62 -7.45
CA HIS A 20 1.64 29.72 -6.52
C HIS A 20 0.67 29.57 -5.35
N PRO A 21 1.12 29.79 -4.10
CA PRO A 21 0.25 29.68 -2.95
C PRO A 21 -0.85 30.75 -2.98
N VAL A 22 -2.08 30.32 -2.70
CA VAL A 22 -3.24 31.20 -2.63
C VAL A 22 -3.97 31.00 -1.31
N GLN A 23 -4.59 32.06 -0.81
CA GLN A 23 -5.46 32.02 0.36
C GLN A 23 -6.92 32.16 -0.04
N ASN A 24 -7.80 31.41 0.61
CA ASN A 24 -9.24 31.52 0.46
C ASN A 24 -9.95 31.40 1.82
N ALA A 25 -11.25 31.41 1.83
CA ALA A 25 -12.02 31.27 3.07
C ALA A 25 -11.75 29.95 3.79
N LEU A 26 -11.61 28.86 3.04
CA LEU A 26 -11.33 27.53 3.61
C LEU A 26 -9.94 27.44 4.25
N THR A 27 -8.88 27.94 3.57
CA THR A 27 -7.52 27.90 4.13
C THR A 27 -7.41 28.73 5.41
N ARG A 28 -8.16 29.85 5.50
CA ARG A 28 -8.24 30.65 6.74
C ARG A 28 -9.04 29.94 7.83
N ALA A 29 -10.15 29.27 7.48
CA ALA A 29 -10.96 28.54 8.45
C ALA A 29 -10.25 27.31 9.04
N LEU A 30 -9.31 26.73 8.30
CA LEU A 30 -8.53 25.55 8.71
C LEU A 30 -7.09 25.89 9.15
N ASP A 31 -6.77 27.16 9.36
CA ASP A 31 -5.46 27.59 9.84
C ASP A 31 -5.20 27.03 11.25
N GLY A 32 -4.08 26.34 11.43
CA GLY A 32 -3.73 25.64 12.68
C GLY A 32 -4.50 24.33 12.94
N VAL A 33 -5.41 23.92 12.04
CA VAL A 33 -6.26 22.74 12.24
C VAL A 33 -5.70 21.55 11.47
N PRO A 34 -5.34 20.42 12.12
CA PRO A 34 -4.86 19.21 11.43
C PRO A 34 -5.91 18.65 10.48
N VAL A 35 -5.61 18.58 9.19
CA VAL A 35 -6.47 17.99 8.16
C VAL A 35 -5.95 16.58 7.85
N GLN A 36 -6.79 15.57 8.05
CA GLN A 36 -6.44 14.16 7.91
C GLN A 36 -6.91 13.55 6.60
N SER A 37 -8.02 14.04 6.04
CA SER A 37 -8.57 13.54 4.78
C SER A 37 -9.04 14.66 3.88
N LEU A 38 -8.88 14.44 2.58
CA LEU A 38 -9.40 15.30 1.53
C LEU A 38 -10.15 14.45 0.52
N MET A 39 -11.29 14.92 0.08
CA MET A 39 -12.06 14.34 -1.02
C MET A 39 -12.67 15.47 -1.84
N VAL A 40 -12.70 15.31 -3.14
CA VAL A 40 -13.47 16.16 -4.06
C VAL A 40 -14.67 15.36 -4.52
N ASP A 41 -15.86 15.87 -4.33
CA ASP A 41 -17.08 15.20 -4.81
C ASP A 41 -17.38 15.49 -6.29
N SER A 42 -18.35 14.79 -6.84
CA SER A 42 -18.75 14.89 -8.25
C SER A 42 -19.24 16.28 -8.66
N ARG A 43 -19.58 17.14 -7.68
CA ARG A 43 -19.97 18.53 -7.87
C ARG A 43 -18.80 19.51 -7.76
N GLY A 44 -17.57 19.02 -7.54
CA GLY A 44 -16.38 19.83 -7.37
C GLY A 44 -16.25 20.50 -6.00
N ARG A 45 -17.02 20.05 -4.99
CA ARG A 45 -16.90 20.53 -3.62
C ARG A 45 -15.79 19.76 -2.90
N LEU A 46 -15.01 20.46 -2.12
CA LEU A 46 -13.93 19.88 -1.32
C LEU A 46 -14.45 19.52 0.08
N TRP A 47 -14.18 18.29 0.49
CA TRP A 47 -14.49 17.77 1.81
C TRP A 47 -13.19 17.55 2.57
N CYS A 48 -13.07 18.22 3.72
CA CYS A 48 -11.88 18.20 4.57
C CYS A 48 -12.21 17.57 5.90
N GLY A 49 -11.68 16.38 6.14
CA GLY A 49 -11.79 15.72 7.43
C GLY A 49 -10.73 16.22 8.39
N THR A 50 -11.13 16.72 9.56
CA THR A 50 -10.23 17.23 10.59
C THR A 50 -10.14 16.28 11.79
N TYR A 51 -9.15 16.53 12.62
CA TYR A 51 -9.00 15.90 13.94
C TYR A 51 -9.20 16.95 15.05
N SER A 52 -10.29 17.70 14.94
CA SER A 52 -10.63 18.82 15.82
C SER A 52 -12.14 18.90 16.01
N GLU A 53 -12.60 19.81 16.86
CA GLU A 53 -14.03 20.11 17.09
C GLU A 53 -14.77 20.58 15.83
N LEU A 54 -14.05 20.99 14.78
CA LEU A 54 -14.67 21.38 13.51
C LEU A 54 -15.28 20.18 12.77
N GLY A 55 -14.74 18.97 13.00
CA GLY A 55 -15.24 17.74 12.39
C GLY A 55 -14.94 17.65 10.90
N LEU A 56 -15.98 17.49 10.08
CA LEU A 56 -15.89 17.47 8.62
C LEU A 56 -16.32 18.82 8.04
N VAL A 57 -15.52 19.36 7.14
CA VAL A 57 -15.77 20.67 6.53
C VAL A 57 -15.98 20.47 5.02
N ARG A 58 -17.12 20.93 4.52
CA ARG A 58 -17.39 21.00 3.07
C ARG A 58 -17.19 22.43 2.57
N TYR A 59 -16.48 22.57 1.50
CA TYR A 59 -16.23 23.83 0.82
C TYR A 59 -16.69 23.78 -0.63
N ASP A 60 -17.58 24.65 -1.00
CA ASP A 60 -17.98 24.84 -2.39
C ASP A 60 -16.99 25.79 -3.08
N THR A 61 -16.25 25.26 -4.05
CA THR A 61 -15.19 26.03 -4.73
C THR A 61 -15.73 27.09 -5.66
N GLY A 62 -17.00 27.01 -6.07
CA GLY A 62 -17.67 27.97 -6.94
C GLY A 62 -18.28 29.16 -6.17
N SER A 63 -19.03 28.86 -5.11
CA SER A 63 -19.68 29.89 -4.28
C SER A 63 -18.83 30.44 -3.15
N GLY A 64 -17.82 29.64 -2.71
CA GLY A 64 -17.03 29.94 -1.50
C GLY A 64 -17.74 29.59 -0.20
N GLU A 65 -18.89 28.91 -0.24
CA GLU A 65 -19.63 28.48 0.93
C GLU A 65 -18.88 27.42 1.72
N ILE A 66 -18.90 27.53 3.05
CA ILE A 66 -18.34 26.55 3.99
C ILE A 66 -19.46 26.01 4.87
N VAL A 67 -19.56 24.68 4.95
CA VAL A 67 -20.50 23.98 5.84
C VAL A 67 -19.69 23.07 6.76
N PHE A 68 -19.99 23.12 8.05
CA PHE A 68 -19.37 22.30 9.08
C PHE A 68 -20.31 21.20 9.52
N PHE A 69 -19.78 19.97 9.62
CA PHE A 69 -20.47 18.82 10.19
C PHE A 69 -19.72 18.41 11.45
N ASN A 70 -20.36 18.53 12.59
CA ASN A 70 -19.81 18.22 13.90
C ASN A 70 -20.92 17.67 14.84
N GLN A 71 -20.63 17.54 16.11
CA GLN A 71 -21.59 16.99 17.05
C GLN A 71 -22.89 17.81 17.16
N SER A 72 -22.83 19.13 16.94
CA SER A 72 -24.00 20.00 17.04
C SER A 72 -25.07 19.74 15.95
N ASN A 73 -24.69 19.12 14.84
CA ASN A 73 -25.60 18.75 13.74
C ASN A 73 -25.66 17.25 13.46
N GLY A 74 -25.33 16.45 14.47
CA GLY A 74 -25.58 15.01 14.45
C GLY A 74 -24.42 14.13 13.98
N LEU A 75 -23.24 14.70 13.74
CA LEU A 75 -22.03 13.90 13.49
C LEU A 75 -21.56 13.30 14.83
N GLY A 76 -21.62 11.99 14.99
CA GLY A 76 -21.33 11.32 16.24
C GLY A 76 -19.88 11.44 16.71
N SER A 77 -18.96 11.77 15.80
CA SER A 77 -17.54 11.99 16.11
C SER A 77 -16.94 13.06 15.19
N THR A 78 -16.10 13.92 15.76
CA THR A 78 -15.39 14.98 15.03
C THR A 78 -13.98 14.58 14.58
N ARG A 79 -13.55 13.35 14.88
CA ARG A 79 -12.26 12.80 14.44
C ARG A 79 -12.43 12.05 13.14
N ILE A 80 -12.30 12.76 12.03
CA ILE A 80 -12.57 12.21 10.70
C ILE A 80 -11.36 11.46 10.17
N ARG A 81 -11.57 10.25 9.65
CA ARG A 81 -10.56 9.41 9.03
C ARG A 81 -10.62 9.43 7.51
N VAL A 82 -11.83 9.30 6.97
CA VAL A 82 -12.08 9.20 5.53
C VAL A 82 -13.44 9.76 5.18
N ALA A 83 -13.56 10.38 4.01
CA ALA A 83 -14.82 10.72 3.38
C ALA A 83 -14.87 10.06 2.00
N PHE A 84 -16.03 9.54 1.62
CA PHE A 84 -16.24 8.84 0.37
C PHE A 84 -17.61 9.19 -0.21
N GLU A 85 -17.66 9.65 -1.46
CA GLU A 85 -18.92 9.93 -2.16
C GLU A 85 -19.54 8.64 -2.69
N LEU A 86 -20.82 8.41 -2.35
CA LEU A 86 -21.61 7.30 -2.84
C LEU A 86 -22.20 7.63 -4.22
N ARG A 87 -22.59 6.60 -4.98
CA ARG A 87 -23.16 6.75 -6.32
C ARG A 87 -24.45 7.58 -6.36
N ASP A 88 -25.19 7.64 -5.26
CA ASP A 88 -26.40 8.47 -5.12
C ASP A 88 -26.12 9.91 -4.67
N GLY A 89 -24.85 10.28 -4.54
CA GLY A 89 -24.40 11.61 -4.12
C GLY A 89 -24.44 11.86 -2.61
N MET A 90 -24.76 10.84 -1.79
CA MET A 90 -24.47 10.90 -0.36
C MET A 90 -22.97 10.81 -0.10
N VAL A 91 -22.54 11.24 1.07
CA VAL A 91 -21.15 11.07 1.53
C VAL A 91 -21.13 10.19 2.76
N ALA A 92 -20.41 9.07 2.65
CA ALA A 92 -20.07 8.21 3.76
C ALA A 92 -18.80 8.73 4.44
N VAL A 93 -18.81 8.82 5.76
CA VAL A 93 -17.71 9.40 6.55
C VAL A 93 -17.27 8.42 7.62
N GLY A 94 -16.08 7.89 7.44
CA GLY A 94 -15.42 7.09 8.48
C GLY A 94 -14.79 8.00 9.52
N THR A 95 -15.13 7.77 10.77
CA THR A 95 -14.63 8.52 11.91
C THR A 95 -13.86 7.60 12.86
N GLN A 96 -13.36 8.13 13.95
CA GLN A 96 -12.76 7.34 15.01
C GLN A 96 -13.82 6.52 15.79
N ASP A 97 -15.06 6.99 15.81
CA ASP A 97 -16.09 6.47 16.71
C ASP A 97 -17.30 5.94 15.93
N GLY A 98 -17.20 5.78 14.60
CA GLY A 98 -18.28 5.22 13.78
C GLY A 98 -18.23 5.62 12.31
N LEU A 99 -19.35 5.31 11.64
CA LEU A 99 -19.61 5.60 10.23
C LEU A 99 -20.83 6.50 10.11
N ALA A 100 -20.66 7.69 9.55
CA ALA A 100 -21.76 8.63 9.27
C ALA A 100 -22.19 8.56 7.79
N LEU A 101 -23.46 8.81 7.53
CA LEU A 101 -23.99 9.09 6.19
C LEU A 101 -24.55 10.51 6.13
N ILE A 102 -24.12 11.25 5.13
CA ILE A 102 -24.50 12.66 4.93
C ILE A 102 -25.25 12.79 3.60
N ARG A 103 -26.42 13.42 3.63
CA ARG A 103 -27.20 13.79 2.44
C ARG A 103 -27.40 15.30 2.43
N GLY A 104 -26.83 15.96 1.42
CA GLY A 104 -26.83 17.43 1.38
C GLY A 104 -26.09 18.03 2.57
N ASP A 105 -26.83 18.76 3.42
CA ASP A 105 -26.30 19.44 4.61
C ASP A 105 -26.70 18.74 5.92
N LYS A 106 -27.20 17.50 5.85
CA LYS A 106 -27.72 16.77 7.00
C LYS A 106 -26.99 15.45 7.18
N VAL A 107 -26.60 15.16 8.40
CA VAL A 107 -26.25 13.80 8.82
C VAL A 107 -27.56 13.01 8.93
N VAL A 108 -27.71 11.96 8.13
CA VAL A 108 -28.93 11.14 8.03
C VAL A 108 -28.83 9.84 8.79
N ALA A 109 -27.62 9.35 9.07
CA ALA A 109 -27.37 8.17 9.90
C ALA A 109 -25.98 8.24 10.53
N PHE A 110 -25.84 7.61 11.68
CA PHE A 110 -24.57 7.35 12.34
C PHE A 110 -24.59 5.94 12.91
N TYR A 111 -23.62 5.14 12.50
CA TYR A 111 -23.43 3.75 12.95
C TYR A 111 -22.21 3.70 13.87
N ASP A 112 -22.40 3.12 15.05
CA ASP A 112 -21.40 3.02 16.10
C ASP A 112 -21.46 1.63 16.75
N LYS A 113 -21.00 1.52 17.98
CA LYS A 113 -21.02 0.28 18.76
C LYS A 113 -22.45 -0.24 18.97
N ASP A 114 -23.40 0.63 19.23
CA ASP A 114 -24.80 0.25 19.48
C ASP A 114 -25.47 -0.23 18.20
N SER A 115 -24.96 0.17 17.06
CA SER A 115 -25.37 -0.28 15.71
C SER A 115 -24.66 -1.56 15.26
N GLY A 116 -23.72 -2.11 16.05
CA GLY A 116 -23.00 -3.35 15.74
C GLY A 116 -21.56 -3.19 15.24
N LEU A 117 -20.97 -1.99 15.29
CA LEU A 117 -19.54 -1.80 15.00
C LEU A 117 -18.69 -2.09 16.24
N GLU A 118 -18.12 -3.29 16.36
CA GLU A 118 -17.26 -3.66 17.50
C GLU A 118 -16.02 -2.76 17.61
N THR A 119 -15.36 -2.49 16.47
CA THR A 119 -14.29 -1.47 16.35
C THR A 119 -14.83 -0.32 15.53
N GLN A 120 -14.94 0.83 16.15
CA GLN A 120 -15.64 1.99 15.61
C GLN A 120 -14.77 2.84 14.67
N SER A 121 -13.44 2.75 14.77
CA SER A 121 -12.54 3.52 13.91
C SER A 121 -12.53 2.96 12.48
N ILE A 122 -13.11 3.70 11.53
CA ILE A 122 -13.23 3.34 10.12
C ILE A 122 -12.11 4.02 9.34
N LEU A 123 -11.26 3.23 8.68
CA LEU A 123 -10.05 3.71 7.99
C LEU A 123 -10.23 3.88 6.47
N CYS A 124 -11.05 3.05 5.86
CA CYS A 124 -11.36 3.14 4.43
C CYS A 124 -12.80 2.74 4.14
N ILE A 125 -13.36 3.27 3.06
CA ILE A 125 -14.72 2.99 2.61
C ILE A 125 -14.69 2.80 1.11
N VAL A 126 -15.39 1.78 0.61
CA VAL A 126 -15.72 1.61 -0.80
C VAL A 126 -17.17 1.17 -0.94
N GLN A 127 -17.79 1.45 -2.08
CA GLN A 127 -19.16 1.03 -2.37
C GLN A 127 -19.17 -0.08 -3.42
N ALA A 128 -19.68 -1.25 -3.06
CA ALA A 128 -19.87 -2.36 -3.97
C ALA A 128 -20.95 -2.04 -5.06
N PRO A 129 -20.94 -2.73 -6.21
CA PRO A 129 -21.90 -2.49 -7.30
C PRO A 129 -23.37 -2.61 -6.90
N ASP A 130 -23.70 -3.47 -5.93
CA ASP A 130 -25.03 -3.65 -5.36
C ASP A 130 -25.45 -2.54 -4.39
N GLY A 131 -24.55 -1.57 -4.12
CA GLY A 131 -24.79 -0.46 -3.20
C GLY A 131 -24.31 -0.71 -1.78
N THR A 132 -23.90 -1.93 -1.43
CA THR A 132 -23.33 -2.27 -0.11
C THR A 132 -22.07 -1.43 0.14
N LEU A 133 -21.95 -0.86 1.35
CA LEU A 133 -20.73 -0.16 1.77
C LEU A 133 -19.81 -1.13 2.48
N LEU A 134 -18.58 -1.23 2.00
CA LEU A 134 -17.52 -1.95 2.67
C LEU A 134 -16.66 -0.97 3.43
N ALA A 135 -16.65 -1.08 4.74
CA ALA A 135 -15.91 -0.20 5.65
C ALA A 135 -14.80 -0.99 6.35
N GLY A 136 -13.56 -0.68 6.02
CA GLY A 136 -12.38 -1.25 6.69
C GLY A 136 -12.13 -0.58 8.03
N SER A 137 -11.96 -1.39 9.09
CA SER A 137 -11.80 -0.91 10.46
C SER A 137 -10.36 -1.02 10.98
N ALA A 138 -10.11 -0.36 12.09
CA ALA A 138 -8.82 -0.37 12.79
C ALA A 138 -8.66 -1.56 13.75
N GLY A 139 -9.26 -2.72 13.47
CA GLY A 139 -9.06 -3.88 14.35
C GLY A 139 -10.05 -5.03 14.20
N SER A 140 -11.24 -4.81 13.60
CA SER A 140 -12.27 -5.85 13.46
C SER A 140 -12.49 -6.35 12.03
N GLY A 141 -11.59 -6.02 11.10
CA GLY A 141 -11.73 -6.40 9.71
C GLY A 141 -12.63 -5.44 8.93
N ILE A 142 -13.53 -5.97 8.10
CA ILE A 142 -14.41 -5.22 7.21
C ILE A 142 -15.86 -5.36 7.68
N TYR A 143 -16.55 -4.24 7.76
CA TYR A 143 -17.99 -4.20 7.90
C TYR A 143 -18.66 -3.95 6.56
N ALA A 144 -19.63 -4.78 6.20
CA ALA A 144 -20.49 -4.59 5.05
C ALA A 144 -21.83 -4.06 5.51
N LEU A 145 -22.12 -2.81 5.21
CA LEU A 145 -23.41 -2.16 5.50
C LEU A 145 -24.28 -2.25 4.25
N ALA A 146 -25.32 -3.05 4.31
CA ALA A 146 -26.30 -3.20 3.24
C ALA A 146 -27.27 -2.02 3.19
N GLN A 147 -28.02 -1.89 2.06
CA GLN A 147 -28.96 -0.78 1.86
C GLN A 147 -30.14 -0.81 2.85
N ASP A 148 -30.48 -1.95 3.41
CA ASP A 148 -31.50 -2.11 4.44
C ASP A 148 -31.01 -1.75 5.85
N GLY A 149 -29.73 -1.36 5.98
CA GLY A 149 -29.10 -1.00 7.23
C GLY A 149 -28.51 -2.18 8.02
N SER A 150 -28.61 -3.41 7.52
CA SER A 150 -27.98 -4.56 8.15
C SER A 150 -26.44 -4.50 7.99
N ILE A 151 -25.74 -4.96 9.03
CA ILE A 151 -24.28 -4.99 9.08
C ILE A 151 -23.79 -6.42 9.16
N THR A 152 -22.94 -6.80 8.24
CA THR A 152 -22.20 -8.07 8.26
C THR A 152 -20.71 -7.79 8.47
N LYS A 153 -20.06 -8.60 9.32
CA LYS A 153 -18.62 -8.48 9.58
C LYS A 153 -17.85 -9.58 8.85
N PHE A 154 -16.76 -9.21 8.19
CA PHE A 154 -15.78 -10.11 7.62
C PHE A 154 -14.45 -9.99 8.37
N SER A 155 -13.97 -11.08 8.94
CA SER A 155 -12.80 -11.09 9.81
C SER A 155 -12.04 -12.41 9.72
N TYR A 156 -11.41 -12.83 10.79
CA TYR A 156 -10.62 -14.05 10.89
C TYR A 156 -11.35 -15.31 10.41
N GLU A 157 -12.64 -15.44 10.70
CA GLU A 157 -13.45 -16.60 10.30
C GLU A 157 -13.57 -16.76 8.78
N GLN A 158 -13.44 -15.66 8.03
CA GLN A 158 -13.42 -15.66 6.57
C GLN A 158 -12.00 -15.64 6.00
N GLY A 159 -10.97 -15.80 6.83
CA GLY A 159 -9.56 -15.84 6.43
C GLY A 159 -8.83 -14.49 6.46
N LEU A 160 -9.44 -13.43 6.95
CA LEU A 160 -8.77 -12.13 7.16
C LEU A 160 -8.06 -12.13 8.52
N GLU A 161 -6.81 -12.60 8.54
CA GLU A 161 -6.03 -12.77 9.78
C GLU A 161 -5.68 -11.43 10.46
N ASP A 162 -5.52 -10.36 9.67
CA ASP A 162 -5.23 -9.01 10.16
C ASP A 162 -6.52 -8.19 10.27
N GLY A 163 -6.84 -7.71 11.47
CA GLY A 163 -8.06 -6.92 11.71
C GLY A 163 -7.96 -5.45 11.28
N VAL A 164 -6.76 -4.90 11.08
CA VAL A 164 -6.54 -3.49 10.70
C VAL A 164 -6.55 -3.38 9.18
N VAL A 165 -7.66 -2.96 8.60
CA VAL A 165 -7.85 -2.84 7.14
C VAL A 165 -7.55 -1.41 6.69
N LEU A 166 -6.47 -1.24 5.94
CA LEU A 166 -6.00 0.08 5.49
C LEU A 166 -6.61 0.50 4.16
N ARG A 167 -6.82 -0.45 3.23
CA ARG A 167 -7.40 -0.20 1.91
C ARG A 167 -8.16 -1.40 1.38
N ILE A 168 -9.19 -1.10 0.60
CA ILE A 168 -9.94 -2.06 -0.20
C ILE A 168 -9.93 -1.54 -1.63
N LEU A 169 -9.42 -2.33 -2.56
CA LEU A 169 -9.44 -2.07 -3.99
C LEU A 169 -10.34 -3.10 -4.64
N GLN A 170 -11.56 -2.70 -4.97
CA GLN A 170 -12.51 -3.56 -5.68
C GLN A 170 -12.08 -3.75 -7.13
N GLU A 171 -12.22 -4.97 -7.62
CA GLU A 171 -12.09 -5.27 -9.03
C GLU A 171 -13.35 -4.90 -9.81
N GLU A 172 -13.21 -4.79 -11.12
CA GLU A 172 -14.33 -4.57 -12.02
C GLU A 172 -15.41 -5.65 -11.82
N GLY A 173 -16.67 -5.24 -11.66
CA GLY A 173 -17.78 -6.14 -11.31
C GLY A 173 -18.02 -6.33 -9.81
N GLY A 174 -17.09 -5.93 -8.93
CA GLY A 174 -17.26 -5.85 -7.46
C GLY A 174 -17.44 -7.19 -6.73
N ARG A 175 -17.18 -8.32 -7.39
CA ARG A 175 -17.25 -9.67 -6.77
C ARG A 175 -15.96 -10.05 -6.04
N SER A 176 -14.90 -9.32 -6.29
CA SER A 176 -13.58 -9.54 -5.71
C SER A 176 -12.91 -8.23 -5.40
N ALA A 177 -11.93 -8.27 -4.52
CA ALA A 177 -11.15 -7.11 -4.12
C ALA A 177 -9.75 -7.52 -3.65
N PHE A 178 -8.80 -6.62 -3.84
CA PHE A 178 -7.56 -6.65 -3.09
C PHE A 178 -7.73 -5.88 -1.79
N VAL A 179 -7.30 -6.46 -0.69
CA VAL A 179 -7.44 -5.86 0.64
C VAL A 179 -6.06 -5.79 1.28
N SER A 180 -5.65 -4.58 1.63
CA SER A 180 -4.48 -4.36 2.47
C SER A 180 -4.89 -4.35 3.92
N ALA A 181 -4.38 -5.30 4.69
CA ALA A 181 -4.62 -5.39 6.12
C ALA A 181 -3.31 -5.69 6.87
N GLY A 182 -3.07 -4.95 7.96
CA GLY A 182 -1.80 -5.01 8.68
C GLY A 182 -0.60 -4.74 7.77
N SER A 183 0.28 -5.72 7.63
CA SER A 183 1.42 -5.69 6.70
C SER A 183 1.23 -6.60 5.48
N HIS A 184 0.05 -7.18 5.30
CA HIS A 184 -0.22 -8.17 4.27
C HIS A 184 -1.22 -7.69 3.23
N LEU A 185 -1.18 -8.34 2.09
CA LEU A 185 -2.16 -8.19 1.01
C LEU A 185 -3.01 -9.45 0.95
N TYR A 186 -4.31 -9.26 0.86
CA TYR A 186 -5.30 -10.32 0.70
C TYR A 186 -6.04 -10.16 -0.62
N TYR A 187 -6.51 -11.27 -1.14
CA TYR A 187 -7.48 -11.30 -2.22
C TYR A 187 -8.79 -11.85 -1.67
N TRP A 188 -9.84 -11.06 -1.75
CA TRP A 188 -11.19 -11.41 -1.36
C TRP A 188 -12.01 -11.81 -2.56
N ALA A 189 -12.61 -12.98 -2.52
CA ALA A 189 -13.56 -13.46 -3.51
C ALA A 189 -14.54 -14.45 -2.85
N ASP A 190 -15.77 -14.47 -3.31
CA ASP A 190 -16.80 -15.40 -2.83
C ASP A 190 -16.94 -15.46 -1.30
N GLY A 191 -16.80 -14.29 -0.64
CA GLY A 191 -16.94 -14.15 0.81
C GLY A 191 -15.75 -14.63 1.63
N THR A 192 -14.65 -15.04 1.02
CA THR A 192 -13.44 -15.53 1.71
C THR A 192 -12.20 -14.73 1.33
N PHE A 193 -11.24 -14.67 2.24
CA PHE A 193 -9.94 -14.01 2.02
C PHE A 193 -8.85 -15.05 1.84
N ARG A 194 -8.01 -14.82 0.85
CA ARG A 194 -6.78 -15.56 0.63
C ARG A 194 -5.61 -14.61 0.79
N ARG A 195 -4.71 -14.85 1.75
CA ARG A 195 -3.49 -14.07 1.89
C ARG A 195 -2.57 -14.32 0.71
N LEU A 196 -1.99 -13.26 0.17
CA LEU A 196 -1.06 -13.28 -0.95
C LEU A 196 0.37 -13.26 -0.41
N ASP A 197 0.90 -14.45 -0.13
CA ASP A 197 2.23 -14.61 0.45
C ASP A 197 3.33 -14.54 -0.61
N GLY A 198 4.56 -14.29 -0.13
CA GLY A 198 5.75 -14.32 -0.97
C GLY A 198 5.91 -13.13 -1.91
N LEU A 199 5.13 -12.07 -1.73
CA LEU A 199 5.33 -10.82 -2.47
C LEU A 199 6.73 -10.27 -2.15
N ARG A 200 7.51 -10.02 -3.20
CA ARG A 200 8.87 -9.48 -3.07
C ARG A 200 8.85 -7.97 -3.07
N ILE A 201 8.30 -7.42 -1.99
CA ILE A 201 8.20 -5.98 -1.71
C ILE A 201 8.98 -5.68 -0.43
N GLY A 202 9.24 -4.40 -0.16
CA GLY A 202 9.89 -3.99 1.08
C GLY A 202 9.06 -4.30 2.33
N PRO A 203 9.68 -4.28 3.51
CA PRO A 203 8.96 -4.41 4.77
C PRO A 203 8.07 -3.18 4.99
N GLY A 204 6.96 -3.36 5.70
CA GLY A 204 6.05 -2.28 6.07
C GLY A 204 4.62 -2.52 5.60
N SER A 205 3.70 -1.68 6.09
CA SER A 205 2.30 -1.76 5.72
C SER A 205 2.07 -1.21 4.32
N ILE A 206 1.20 -1.88 3.58
CA ILE A 206 0.69 -1.39 2.29
C ILE A 206 -0.45 -0.44 2.61
N PHE A 207 -0.26 0.87 2.49
CA PHE A 207 -1.26 1.84 2.90
C PHE A 207 -2.13 2.37 1.75
N ASP A 208 -1.76 2.09 0.50
CA ASP A 208 -2.60 2.40 -0.66
C ASP A 208 -2.39 1.40 -1.80
N LEU A 209 -3.41 1.24 -2.65
CA LEU A 209 -3.47 0.26 -3.73
C LEU A 209 -4.09 0.89 -4.97
N TYR A 210 -3.50 0.59 -6.13
CA TYR A 210 -4.06 0.96 -7.43
C TYR A 210 -3.92 -0.20 -8.41
N GLU A 211 -4.86 -0.31 -9.35
CA GLU A 211 -4.75 -1.20 -10.49
C GLU A 211 -4.68 -0.39 -11.77
N ARG A 212 -3.69 -0.68 -12.59
CA ARG A 212 -3.56 -0.07 -13.91
C ARG A 212 -2.71 -0.93 -14.84
N ASP A 213 -3.16 -1.07 -16.09
CA ASP A 213 -2.45 -1.76 -17.16
C ASP A 213 -2.05 -3.21 -16.80
N GLY A 214 -2.96 -3.94 -16.11
CA GLY A 214 -2.74 -5.32 -15.68
C GLY A 214 -1.76 -5.47 -14.51
N LYS A 215 -1.37 -4.36 -13.90
CA LYS A 215 -0.49 -4.33 -12.74
C LYS A 215 -1.21 -3.88 -11.49
N LEU A 216 -0.79 -4.46 -10.38
CA LEU A 216 -1.14 -4.00 -9.04
C LEU A 216 0.00 -3.14 -8.51
N TRP A 217 -0.34 -1.92 -8.12
CA TRP A 217 0.57 -0.92 -7.60
C TRP A 217 0.35 -0.77 -6.10
N LEU A 218 1.38 -1.11 -5.32
CA LEU A 218 1.33 -1.11 -3.87
C LEU A 218 2.17 0.05 -3.34
N LEU A 219 1.60 0.86 -2.45
CA LEU A 219 2.28 1.99 -1.83
C LEU A 219 2.69 1.63 -0.41
N GLN A 220 3.98 1.77 -0.14
CA GLN A 220 4.59 1.65 1.19
C GLN A 220 5.43 2.91 1.48
N ASP A 221 5.87 3.10 2.70
CA ASP A 221 6.76 4.22 3.06
C ASP A 221 8.08 4.21 2.28
N SER A 222 8.59 3.02 1.92
CA SER A 222 9.79 2.79 1.13
C SER A 222 9.63 3.08 -0.36
N GLY A 223 8.40 3.28 -0.87
CA GLY A 223 8.11 3.58 -2.26
C GLY A 223 6.89 2.86 -2.83
N ILE A 224 6.83 2.84 -4.14
CA ILE A 224 5.76 2.23 -4.93
C ILE A 224 6.29 0.92 -5.53
N TYR A 225 5.50 -0.13 -5.45
CA TYR A 225 5.84 -1.45 -5.99
C TYR A 225 4.82 -1.85 -7.05
N ALA A 226 5.29 -2.11 -8.27
CA ALA A 226 4.48 -2.62 -9.36
C ALA A 226 4.66 -4.13 -9.50
N LEU A 227 3.56 -4.87 -9.52
CA LEU A 227 3.52 -6.33 -9.63
C LEU A 227 2.55 -6.73 -10.73
N ASP A 228 2.86 -7.80 -11.45
CA ASP A 228 1.94 -8.39 -12.43
C ASP A 228 0.75 -9.03 -11.69
N LYS A 229 -0.44 -8.48 -11.90
CA LYS A 229 -1.68 -8.92 -11.24
C LYS A 229 -2.04 -10.36 -11.58
N ALA A 230 -1.96 -10.74 -12.85
CA ALA A 230 -2.34 -12.08 -13.30
C ALA A 230 -1.45 -13.16 -12.67
N ARG A 231 -0.16 -12.90 -12.58
CA ARG A 231 0.80 -13.83 -11.94
C ARG A 231 0.54 -13.97 -10.44
N ILE A 232 0.22 -12.86 -9.74
CA ILE A 232 -0.15 -12.92 -8.31
C ILE A 232 -1.40 -13.78 -8.11
N LEU A 233 -2.42 -13.57 -8.93
CA LEU A 233 -3.67 -14.33 -8.85
C LEU A 233 -3.47 -15.82 -9.17
N ALA A 234 -2.54 -16.14 -10.06
CA ALA A 234 -2.12 -17.51 -10.36
C ALA A 234 -1.30 -18.17 -9.21
N GLY A 235 -1.02 -17.43 -8.12
CA GLY A 235 -0.23 -17.94 -7.00
C GLY A 235 1.28 -17.90 -7.22
N GLU A 236 1.74 -17.17 -8.24
CA GLU A 236 3.16 -16.93 -8.46
C GLU A 236 3.67 -15.81 -7.54
N THR A 237 4.99 -15.76 -7.36
CA THR A 237 5.68 -14.72 -6.61
C THR A 237 6.53 -13.86 -7.55
N PRO A 238 5.91 -12.97 -8.36
CA PRO A 238 6.64 -12.13 -9.29
C PRO A 238 7.54 -11.14 -8.53
N TYR A 239 8.65 -10.76 -9.17
CA TYR A 239 9.44 -9.64 -8.66
C TYR A 239 8.69 -8.34 -8.86
N ALA A 240 8.67 -7.51 -7.82
CA ALA A 240 8.13 -6.16 -7.91
C ALA A 240 9.15 -5.21 -8.54
N THR A 241 8.68 -4.32 -9.41
CA THR A 241 9.46 -3.14 -9.79
C THR A 241 9.26 -2.07 -8.72
N GLN A 242 10.34 -1.63 -8.08
CA GLN A 242 10.28 -0.60 -7.03
C GLN A 242 10.56 0.78 -7.62
N TYR A 243 9.74 1.76 -7.25
CA TYR A 243 9.92 3.18 -7.53
C TYR A 243 10.08 3.90 -6.19
N GLY A 244 11.30 4.30 -5.88
CA GLY A 244 11.67 4.99 -4.65
C GLY A 244 12.39 6.30 -4.94
N THR A 245 13.11 6.81 -3.94
CA THR A 245 13.89 8.06 -4.08
C THR A 245 14.99 7.97 -5.15
N ALA A 246 15.54 6.77 -5.38
CA ALA A 246 16.48 6.52 -6.47
C ALA A 246 15.86 6.67 -7.87
N ARG A 247 14.54 6.62 -7.98
CA ARG A 247 13.78 6.78 -9.24
C ARG A 247 12.89 8.03 -9.24
N GLY A 248 13.25 9.06 -8.48
CA GLY A 248 12.67 10.40 -8.60
C GLY A 248 11.58 10.74 -7.58
N LEU A 249 11.23 9.86 -6.63
CA LEU A 249 10.41 10.30 -5.50
C LEU A 249 11.19 11.32 -4.66
N THR A 250 10.57 12.43 -4.32
CA THR A 250 11.20 13.52 -3.55
C THR A 250 11.49 13.15 -2.10
N GLY A 251 10.96 12.04 -1.61
CA GLY A 251 11.16 11.52 -0.26
C GLY A 251 10.35 10.25 -0.03
N SER A 252 10.48 9.65 1.14
CA SER A 252 9.63 8.52 1.54
C SER A 252 8.17 8.94 1.57
N LEU A 253 7.29 8.02 1.17
CA LEU A 253 5.85 8.26 1.18
C LEU A 253 5.34 8.38 2.63
N ARG A 254 4.30 9.16 2.81
CA ARG A 254 3.64 9.27 4.11
C ARG A 254 2.52 8.26 4.22
N VAL A 255 2.56 7.49 5.29
CA VAL A 255 1.49 6.54 5.65
C VAL A 255 0.25 7.29 6.10
N ASN A 256 -0.93 6.74 5.84
CA ASN A 256 -2.23 7.29 6.24
C ASN A 256 -2.51 8.70 5.70
N THR A 257 -2.10 8.95 4.47
CA THR A 257 -2.41 10.20 3.75
C THR A 257 -3.40 9.95 2.63
N CYS A 258 -4.03 11.03 2.18
CA CYS A 258 -4.84 11.00 0.97
C CYS A 258 -3.94 11.27 -0.24
N ASN A 259 -3.76 10.26 -1.07
CA ASN A 259 -3.21 10.44 -2.40
C ASN A 259 -4.35 10.80 -3.36
N TYR A 260 -4.04 11.49 -4.43
CA TYR A 260 -5.05 11.93 -5.39
C TYR A 260 -4.72 11.45 -6.81
N MET A 261 -5.64 10.68 -7.38
CA MET A 261 -5.59 10.28 -8.78
C MET A 261 -6.27 11.36 -9.63
N ALA A 262 -5.49 12.05 -10.44
CA ALA A 262 -6.02 13.08 -11.33
C ALA A 262 -6.72 12.46 -12.57
N PRO A 263 -7.61 13.20 -13.24
CA PRO A 263 -8.31 12.72 -14.43
C PRO A 263 -7.38 12.35 -15.60
N ASP A 264 -6.19 12.93 -15.68
CA ASP A 264 -5.16 12.59 -16.67
C ASP A 264 -4.41 11.29 -16.34
N GLY A 265 -4.71 10.69 -15.18
CA GLY A 265 -4.09 9.46 -14.68
C GLY A 265 -2.80 9.67 -13.93
N SER A 266 -2.39 10.90 -13.64
CA SER A 266 -1.28 11.19 -12.74
C SER A 266 -1.68 10.99 -11.29
N LEU A 267 -0.80 10.38 -10.49
CA LEU A 267 -1.02 10.17 -9.06
C LEU A 267 -0.21 11.18 -8.24
N TYR A 268 -0.89 12.02 -7.50
CA TYR A 268 -0.29 12.98 -6.58
C TYR A 268 -0.09 12.31 -5.22
N LEU A 269 1.15 12.24 -4.77
CA LEU A 269 1.60 11.50 -3.61
C LEU A 269 2.11 12.43 -2.53
N ALA A 270 1.64 12.25 -1.31
CA ALA A 270 2.20 12.92 -0.16
C ALA A 270 3.52 12.23 0.26
N THR A 271 4.60 13.00 0.27
CA THR A 271 5.92 12.56 0.74
C THR A 271 6.35 13.38 1.95
N ARG A 272 7.44 12.97 2.61
CA ARG A 272 8.00 13.75 3.74
C ARG A 272 8.50 15.12 3.33
N ASN A 273 8.86 15.31 2.06
CA ASN A 273 9.48 16.53 1.55
C ASN A 273 8.51 17.37 0.67
N GLY A 274 7.23 17.00 0.59
CA GLY A 274 6.23 17.69 -0.21
C GLY A 274 5.36 16.74 -1.03
N VAL A 275 4.95 17.16 -2.21
CA VAL A 275 4.12 16.37 -3.13
C VAL A 275 4.97 15.91 -4.30
N SER A 276 4.93 14.59 -4.58
CA SER A 276 5.47 14.01 -5.82
C SER A 276 4.33 13.68 -6.77
N VAL A 277 4.54 13.90 -8.07
CA VAL A 277 3.62 13.44 -9.11
C VAL A 277 4.19 12.17 -9.72
N PHE A 278 3.42 11.10 -9.66
CA PHE A 278 3.80 9.81 -10.21
C PHE A 278 2.96 9.49 -11.45
N ASP A 279 3.66 9.09 -12.51
CA ASP A 279 3.06 8.62 -13.75
C ASP A 279 3.23 7.09 -13.81
N PHE A 280 2.14 6.37 -14.00
CA PHE A 280 2.15 4.90 -14.08
C PHE A 280 2.81 4.35 -15.35
N ARG A 281 3.18 5.21 -16.29
CA ARG A 281 3.93 4.77 -17.47
C ARG A 281 5.25 4.17 -17.02
N GLU A 282 5.43 2.89 -17.27
CA GLU A 282 6.73 2.27 -17.03
C GLU A 282 7.76 2.86 -18.01
N ILE A 283 8.86 3.36 -17.45
CA ILE A 283 10.07 3.54 -18.23
C ILE A 283 10.64 2.13 -18.36
N SER A 284 10.30 1.45 -19.47
CA SER A 284 10.94 0.19 -19.84
C SER A 284 12.40 0.48 -20.17
N ALA A 285 13.25 0.44 -19.16
CA ALA A 285 14.68 0.38 -19.41
C ALA A 285 15.00 -1.03 -19.98
N PRO A 286 15.73 -1.15 -21.07
CA PRO A 286 16.15 -2.45 -21.56
C PRO A 286 16.92 -3.17 -20.45
N MET A 287 16.60 -4.46 -20.29
CA MET A 287 17.28 -5.28 -19.28
C MET A 287 18.78 -5.28 -19.58
N PRO A 288 19.64 -4.86 -18.63
CA PRO A 288 21.07 -4.83 -18.90
C PRO A 288 21.59 -6.25 -19.13
N PRO A 289 22.48 -6.46 -20.07
CA PRO A 289 23.08 -7.77 -20.28
C PRO A 289 23.83 -8.20 -19.02
N LEU A 290 23.56 -9.42 -18.56
CA LEU A 290 24.31 -10.04 -17.50
C LEU A 290 25.58 -10.68 -18.08
N VAL A 291 26.73 -10.22 -17.62
CA VAL A 291 28.04 -10.74 -18.06
C VAL A 291 28.67 -11.50 -16.88
N ILE A 292 29.04 -12.77 -17.11
CA ILE A 292 29.84 -13.53 -16.16
C ILE A 292 31.30 -13.16 -16.39
N ASN A 293 31.88 -12.46 -15.43
CA ASN A 293 33.26 -12.01 -15.51
C ASN A 293 34.24 -13.14 -15.21
N SER A 294 33.99 -13.89 -14.14
CA SER A 294 34.82 -15.03 -13.80
C SER A 294 34.06 -16.06 -12.96
N ILE A 295 34.47 -17.31 -13.05
CA ILE A 295 34.05 -18.38 -12.18
C ILE A 295 35.29 -18.94 -11.48
N ARG A 296 35.28 -18.88 -10.14
CA ARG A 296 36.34 -19.50 -9.33
C ARG A 296 35.82 -20.81 -8.77
N VAL A 297 36.52 -21.89 -9.05
CA VAL A 297 36.25 -23.21 -8.51
C VAL A 297 37.44 -23.63 -7.65
N ASP A 298 37.21 -23.76 -6.35
CA ASP A 298 38.22 -23.93 -5.33
C ASP A 298 39.36 -22.89 -5.48
N ASP A 299 40.55 -23.28 -5.92
CA ASP A 299 41.71 -22.41 -6.10
C ASP A 299 41.94 -21.96 -7.58
N ARG A 300 41.10 -22.41 -8.51
CA ARG A 300 41.23 -22.09 -9.94
C ARG A 300 40.21 -21.04 -10.35
N THR A 301 40.66 -20.04 -11.08
CA THR A 301 39.78 -18.99 -11.66
C THR A 301 39.74 -19.16 -13.18
N TYR A 302 38.54 -19.08 -13.73
CA TYR A 302 38.24 -19.11 -15.15
C TYR A 302 37.64 -17.76 -15.54
N GLU A 303 38.30 -17.05 -16.42
CA GLU A 303 37.85 -15.73 -16.87
C GLU A 303 36.84 -15.89 -18.01
N SER A 304 35.67 -15.22 -17.87
CA SER A 304 34.58 -15.18 -18.86
C SER A 304 34.25 -16.49 -19.55
N PRO A 305 34.08 -17.62 -18.83
CA PRO A 305 33.83 -18.90 -19.46
C PRO A 305 32.38 -18.95 -20.00
N GLU A 306 32.22 -19.29 -21.26
CA GLU A 306 30.89 -19.61 -21.84
C GLU A 306 30.34 -20.94 -21.33
N ARG A 307 31.22 -21.87 -21.04
CA ARG A 307 30.89 -23.19 -20.51
C ARG A 307 32.01 -23.69 -19.61
N LEU A 308 31.61 -24.24 -18.47
CA LEU A 308 32.53 -24.85 -17.51
C LEU A 308 32.02 -26.21 -17.12
N THR A 309 32.88 -27.25 -17.27
CA THR A 309 32.62 -28.62 -16.79
C THR A 309 33.39 -28.83 -15.50
N LEU A 310 32.68 -29.17 -14.42
CA LEU A 310 33.27 -29.39 -13.13
C LEU A 310 33.47 -30.86 -12.87
N GLY A 311 34.58 -31.21 -12.25
CA GLY A 311 34.81 -32.55 -11.71
C GLY A 311 33.97 -32.80 -10.48
N SER A 312 33.77 -34.06 -10.12
CA SER A 312 33.01 -34.46 -8.92
C SER A 312 33.71 -34.09 -7.60
N ASP A 313 34.94 -33.63 -7.66
CA ASP A 313 35.77 -33.18 -6.54
C ASP A 313 35.65 -31.67 -6.25
N ALA A 314 34.97 -30.90 -7.11
CA ALA A 314 34.73 -29.47 -6.90
C ALA A 314 33.90 -29.24 -5.63
N ARG A 315 34.43 -28.40 -4.71
CA ARG A 315 33.80 -28.14 -3.38
C ARG A 315 33.20 -26.76 -3.24
N ARG A 316 33.78 -25.76 -3.89
CA ARG A 316 33.35 -24.38 -3.82
C ARG A 316 33.35 -23.73 -5.20
N MET A 317 32.26 -23.09 -5.56
CA MET A 317 32.16 -22.29 -6.77
C MET A 317 31.76 -20.85 -6.40
N THR A 318 32.49 -19.88 -6.91
CA THR A 318 32.15 -18.46 -6.78
C THR A 318 32.02 -17.88 -8.17
N ILE A 319 30.87 -17.32 -8.49
CA ILE A 319 30.58 -16.67 -9.77
C ILE A 319 30.64 -15.17 -9.56
N ARG A 320 31.48 -14.49 -10.32
CA ARG A 320 31.51 -13.03 -10.41
C ARG A 320 30.84 -12.61 -11.71
N PHE A 321 29.86 -11.73 -11.57
CA PHE A 321 29.13 -11.20 -12.72
C PHE A 321 28.98 -9.70 -12.59
N SER A 322 28.68 -9.04 -13.70
CA SER A 322 28.31 -7.63 -13.77
C SER A 322 27.10 -7.45 -14.65
N ALA A 323 26.30 -6.45 -14.31
CA ALA A 323 25.22 -5.95 -15.14
C ALA A 323 25.34 -4.43 -15.17
N LEU A 324 25.63 -3.89 -16.36
CA LEU A 324 25.78 -2.45 -16.53
C LEU A 324 24.41 -1.83 -16.73
N THR A 325 24.01 -1.01 -15.79
CA THR A 325 22.74 -0.26 -15.87
C THR A 325 22.97 1.18 -15.44
N TYR A 326 22.24 2.08 -16.08
CA TYR A 326 22.16 3.48 -15.66
C TYR A 326 21.05 3.72 -14.61
N SER A 327 20.17 2.75 -14.37
CA SER A 327 19.28 2.72 -13.24
C SER A 327 20.07 2.27 -11.99
N GLY A 328 19.70 2.76 -10.81
CA GLY A 328 20.45 2.49 -9.57
C GLY A 328 20.66 0.99 -9.31
N ALA A 329 21.76 0.63 -8.65
CA ALA A 329 22.10 -0.76 -8.34
C ALA A 329 21.04 -1.49 -7.50
N THR A 330 20.22 -0.74 -6.78
CA THR A 330 19.09 -1.25 -5.97
C THR A 330 17.95 -1.83 -6.81
N ASP A 331 17.93 -1.54 -8.11
CA ASP A 331 16.86 -1.93 -9.02
C ASP A 331 17.11 -3.26 -9.71
N LEU A 332 18.30 -3.83 -9.53
CA LEU A 332 18.68 -5.11 -10.12
C LEU A 332 18.39 -6.27 -9.16
N CYS A 333 17.48 -7.13 -9.58
CA CYS A 333 17.25 -8.40 -8.92
C CYS A 333 17.80 -9.53 -9.79
N ILE A 334 18.80 -10.25 -9.29
CA ILE A 334 19.45 -11.33 -10.01
C ILE A 334 19.01 -12.65 -9.43
N GLY A 335 18.34 -13.47 -10.26
CA GLY A 335 17.97 -14.83 -9.94
C GLY A 335 19.01 -15.83 -10.49
N TYR A 336 19.23 -16.92 -9.79
CA TYR A 336 20.00 -18.06 -10.30
C TYR A 336 19.23 -19.35 -10.08
N GLN A 337 19.45 -20.33 -10.94
CA GLN A 337 18.85 -21.65 -10.84
C GLN A 337 19.90 -22.71 -11.18
N LEU A 338 20.02 -23.71 -10.33
CA LEU A 338 20.80 -24.93 -10.63
C LEU A 338 19.85 -25.94 -11.28
N VAL A 339 20.10 -26.26 -12.56
CA VAL A 339 19.32 -27.22 -13.33
C VAL A 339 19.92 -28.61 -13.15
N GLY A 340 19.08 -29.64 -12.92
CA GLY A 340 19.55 -31.02 -12.73
C GLY A 340 19.64 -31.49 -11.28
N PHE A 341 19.43 -30.62 -10.32
CA PHE A 341 19.16 -30.98 -8.93
C PHE A 341 17.64 -31.08 -8.72
N ALA A 342 17.18 -32.12 -8.02
CA ALA A 342 15.77 -32.29 -7.71
C ALA A 342 15.24 -31.00 -7.09
N LYS A 343 14.22 -30.39 -7.73
CA LYS A 343 13.54 -29.13 -7.40
C LYS A 343 14.29 -28.29 -6.37
N ALA A 344 15.09 -27.33 -6.83
CA ALA A 344 15.65 -26.33 -5.95
C ALA A 344 14.48 -25.64 -5.21
N LYS A 345 14.32 -25.92 -3.92
CA LYS A 345 13.50 -25.09 -3.05
C LYS A 345 14.08 -23.68 -3.18
N ALA A 346 13.24 -22.70 -3.53
CA ALA A 346 13.64 -21.32 -3.44
C ALA A 346 13.92 -21.03 -1.96
N TYR A 347 15.18 -20.94 -1.61
CA TYR A 347 15.58 -20.58 -0.26
C TYR A 347 15.57 -19.06 -0.16
N THR A 348 14.84 -18.51 0.81
CA THR A 348 15.12 -17.16 1.32
C THR A 348 16.52 -17.19 1.97
N VAL A 349 17.16 -16.04 2.14
CA VAL A 349 18.45 -15.95 2.86
C VAL A 349 18.35 -16.66 4.23
N GLY A 350 17.22 -16.51 4.94
CA GLY A 350 16.97 -17.19 6.21
C GLY A 350 16.90 -18.71 6.07
N SER A 351 16.10 -19.24 5.15
CA SER A 351 15.97 -20.69 4.95
C SER A 351 17.24 -21.32 4.37
N TRP A 352 18.02 -20.58 3.56
CA TRP A 352 19.33 -21.03 3.12
C TRP A 352 20.33 -21.07 4.27
N LEU A 353 20.32 -20.09 5.17
CA LEU A 353 21.14 -20.09 6.37
C LEU A 353 20.81 -21.25 7.30
N GLU A 354 19.54 -21.63 7.44
CA GLU A 354 19.14 -22.83 8.20
C GLU A 354 19.73 -24.11 7.58
N VAL A 355 19.57 -24.29 6.26
CA VAL A 355 20.15 -25.45 5.54
C VAL A 355 21.67 -25.43 5.63
N TRP A 356 22.31 -24.26 5.53
CA TRP A 356 23.75 -24.11 5.70
C TRP A 356 24.18 -24.45 7.13
N MET A 357 23.45 -24.00 8.13
CA MET A 357 23.71 -24.30 9.54
C MET A 357 23.62 -25.80 9.82
N GLU A 358 22.59 -26.45 9.31
CA GLU A 358 22.42 -27.90 9.54
C GLU A 358 23.45 -28.76 8.80
N ASN A 359 23.72 -28.45 7.55
CA ASN A 359 24.56 -29.32 6.70
C ASN A 359 26.05 -28.99 6.74
N TYR A 360 26.42 -27.74 7.05
CA TYR A 360 27.82 -27.29 7.00
C TYR A 360 28.34 -26.73 8.32
N ALA A 361 27.62 -25.88 8.99
CA ALA A 361 28.09 -25.22 10.20
C ALA A 361 28.11 -26.17 11.40
N LYS A 362 27.12 -27.06 11.53
CA LYS A 362 27.05 -28.08 12.58
C LYS A 362 28.21 -29.07 12.49
N VAL A 363 28.68 -29.33 11.27
CA VAL A 363 29.80 -30.30 11.04
C VAL A 363 31.17 -29.66 11.22
N LYS A 364 31.30 -28.31 11.00
CA LYS A 364 32.62 -27.63 10.94
C LYS A 364 32.87 -26.63 12.06
N LEU A 365 31.84 -26.15 12.75
CA LEU A 365 32.00 -25.18 13.84
C LEU A 365 32.13 -25.87 15.21
N ARG A 366 32.86 -25.22 16.12
CA ARG A 366 32.85 -25.65 17.53
C ARG A 366 31.44 -25.49 18.12
N PRO A 367 31.02 -26.37 19.05
CA PRO A 367 29.65 -26.34 19.61
C PRO A 367 29.24 -25.01 20.18
N SER A 368 30.15 -24.23 20.77
CA SER A 368 29.89 -22.88 21.28
C SER A 368 29.58 -21.89 20.15
N THR A 369 30.37 -21.90 19.09
CA THR A 369 30.19 -21.01 17.91
C THR A 369 28.92 -21.36 17.18
N PHE A 370 28.56 -22.63 17.06
CA PHE A 370 27.30 -23.06 16.47
C PHE A 370 26.08 -22.54 17.24
N LYS A 371 26.08 -22.68 18.59
CA LYS A 371 24.98 -22.15 19.42
C LYS A 371 24.81 -20.63 19.30
N THR A 372 25.92 -19.87 19.25
CA THR A 372 25.88 -18.41 19.07
C THR A 372 25.30 -18.03 17.71
N SER A 373 25.68 -18.73 16.65
CA SER A 373 25.15 -18.51 15.30
C SER A 373 23.67 -18.86 15.17
N GLN A 374 23.21 -19.93 15.85
CA GLN A 374 21.78 -20.24 15.93
C GLN A 374 20.97 -19.18 16.71
N GLY A 375 21.56 -18.60 17.77
CA GLY A 375 20.95 -17.52 18.53
C GLY A 375 20.77 -16.26 17.70
N PHE A 376 21.72 -15.96 16.83
CA PHE A 376 21.65 -14.80 15.91
C PHE A 376 20.54 -14.98 14.85
N LEU A 377 20.37 -16.20 14.31
CA LEU A 377 19.30 -16.51 13.33
C LEU A 377 17.88 -16.50 13.92
N LYS A 378 17.74 -16.75 15.24
CA LYS A 378 16.42 -16.72 15.90
C LYS A 378 15.97 -15.31 16.31
N ASN A 379 16.88 -14.33 16.34
CA ASN A 379 16.63 -12.98 16.81
C ASN A 379 16.59 -11.94 15.67
N HIS A 380 16.71 -12.36 14.42
CA HIS A 380 16.61 -11.57 13.20
C HIS A 380 15.80 -12.32 12.13
#